data_381ecdab8b98b0a4e6f28424e7be6bbc
#
_entry.id   381ecdab8b98b0a4e6f28424e7be6bbc
#
_cell.length_a   1.000
_cell.length_b   1.000
_cell.length_c   1.000
_cell.angle_alpha   90.00
_cell.angle_beta   90.00
_cell.angle_gamma   90.00
#
_symmetry.space_group_name_H-M   'P 1'
#
loop_
_entity.id
_entity.type
_entity.pdbx_description
1 polymer ?
#
loop_
_entity_poly.entity_id
_entity_poly.type
_entity_poly.pdbx_seq_one_letter_code
_entity_poly.pdbx_strand_id
1 'polypeptide(L)'
;MAASVATYWMQPQNKALAESEVFSEEEVKAQAEKIIGLLNAEDFDSLQSLVVPDMQEIMNKERMDEGKARISEDWGDFVSIKTMQDAEIIQRGAHIAAVYVTAEYENIEVHYTLAFNEDMKLASFGIQ
;
A
#
# COMPACT_ATOMS: atom_id res chain seq x y z
N MET A 1 27.76 15.73 19.20
CA MET A 1 26.54 16.50 18.93
C MET A 1 26.22 16.62 17.44
N ALA A 2 27.21 16.95 16.62
CA ALA A 2 26.97 17.02 15.16
C ALA A 2 26.51 15.70 14.55
N ALA A 3 26.97 14.57 15.07
CA ALA A 3 26.58 13.24 14.59
C ALA A 3 25.11 12.95 14.80
N SER A 4 24.49 13.46 15.89
CA SER A 4 23.05 13.20 16.12
C SER A 4 22.16 13.96 15.15
N VAL A 5 22.57 15.13 14.67
CA VAL A 5 21.82 15.88 13.66
C VAL A 5 21.84 15.14 12.32
N ALA A 6 23.01 14.65 11.91
CA ALA A 6 23.13 13.88 10.67
C ALA A 6 22.32 12.58 10.73
N THR A 7 22.34 11.89 11.86
CA THR A 7 21.57 10.67 12.06
C THR A 7 20.07 10.94 11.98
N TYR A 8 19.61 12.02 12.63
CA TYR A 8 18.20 12.40 12.60
C TYR A 8 17.73 12.66 11.16
N TRP A 9 18.54 13.42 10.39
CA TRP A 9 18.21 13.75 8.99
C TRP A 9 18.10 12.51 8.10
N MET A 10 18.86 11.44 8.39
CA MET A 10 18.86 10.22 7.60
C MET A 10 17.79 9.22 8.02
N GLN A 11 17.18 9.40 9.18
CA GLN A 11 16.13 8.51 9.66
C GLN A 11 14.79 8.84 9.02
N PRO A 12 13.93 7.81 8.76
CA PRO A 12 12.58 8.05 8.31
C PRO A 12 11.79 8.85 9.35
N GLN A 13 10.99 9.77 8.87
CA GLN A 13 10.10 10.56 9.73
C GLN A 13 8.66 10.24 9.38
N ASN A 14 7.83 10.07 10.39
CA ASN A 14 6.41 9.81 10.21
C ASN A 14 5.60 11.06 10.51
N LYS A 15 4.60 11.32 9.69
CA LYS A 15 3.69 12.44 9.85
C LYS A 15 2.27 11.93 9.61
N ALA A 16 1.31 12.53 10.29
CA ALA A 16 -0.09 12.20 10.00
C ALA A 16 -0.42 12.57 8.55
N LEU A 17 -1.01 11.66 7.81
CA LEU A 17 -1.32 11.91 6.40
C LEU A 17 -2.30 13.07 6.24
N ALA A 18 -3.22 13.25 7.19
CA ALA A 18 -4.15 14.37 7.18
C ALA A 18 -3.45 15.75 7.25
N GLU A 19 -2.22 15.78 7.75
CA GLU A 19 -1.42 17.01 7.85
C GLU A 19 -0.40 17.15 6.72
N SER A 20 -0.44 16.25 5.74
CA SER A 20 0.52 16.27 4.63
C SER A 20 0.32 17.48 3.73
N GLU A 21 1.43 18.07 3.28
CA GLU A 21 1.42 19.12 2.27
C GLU A 21 1.56 18.54 0.86
N VAL A 22 1.89 17.25 0.75
CA VAL A 22 2.15 16.57 -0.51
C VAL A 22 0.97 15.71 -0.94
N PHE A 23 0.34 15.01 0.03
CA PHE A 23 -0.75 14.06 -0.24
C PHE A 23 -2.07 14.57 0.31
N SER A 24 -3.16 14.20 -0.36
CA SER A 24 -4.51 14.29 0.18
C SER A 24 -4.87 12.94 0.80
N GLU A 25 -5.19 12.93 2.09
CA GLU A 25 -5.58 11.69 2.79
C GLU A 25 -6.77 11.02 2.10
N GLU A 26 -7.75 11.80 1.69
CA GLU A 26 -8.95 11.30 1.02
C GLU A 26 -8.59 10.61 -0.31
N GLU A 27 -7.72 11.23 -1.11
CA GLU A 27 -7.28 10.66 -2.38
C GLU A 27 -6.45 9.38 -2.19
N VAL A 28 -5.59 9.37 -1.17
CA VAL A 28 -4.76 8.20 -0.86
C VAL A 28 -5.64 7.02 -0.46
N LYS A 29 -6.62 7.25 0.41
CA LYS A 29 -7.55 6.20 0.83
C LYS A 29 -8.38 5.68 -0.35
N ALA A 30 -8.87 6.58 -1.20
CA ALA A 30 -9.63 6.19 -2.38
C ALA A 30 -8.80 5.34 -3.34
N GLN A 31 -7.52 5.70 -3.51
CA GLN A 31 -6.61 4.94 -4.37
C GLN A 31 -6.33 3.55 -3.79
N ALA A 32 -6.16 3.45 -2.48
CA ALA A 32 -5.96 2.17 -1.82
C ALA A 32 -7.18 1.26 -1.99
N GLU A 33 -8.38 1.79 -1.81
CA GLU A 33 -9.63 1.04 -2.04
C GLU A 33 -9.74 0.57 -3.48
N LYS A 34 -9.39 1.43 -4.43
CA LYS A 34 -9.41 1.11 -5.86
C LYS A 34 -8.47 -0.05 -6.17
N ILE A 35 -7.26 -0.01 -5.65
CA ILE A 35 -6.26 -1.06 -5.88
C ILE A 35 -6.73 -2.39 -5.31
N ILE A 36 -7.26 -2.40 -4.09
CA ILE A 36 -7.77 -3.62 -3.48
C ILE A 36 -8.96 -4.17 -4.29
N GLY A 37 -9.84 -3.29 -4.76
CA GLY A 37 -10.96 -3.68 -5.61
C GLY A 37 -10.51 -4.32 -6.92
N LEU A 38 -9.48 -3.78 -7.56
CA LEU A 38 -8.93 -4.33 -8.79
C LEU A 38 -8.24 -5.67 -8.54
N LEU A 39 -7.54 -5.82 -7.41
CA LEU A 39 -6.95 -7.09 -7.02
C LEU A 39 -8.02 -8.16 -6.81
N ASN A 40 -9.11 -7.83 -6.14
CA ASN A 40 -10.22 -8.77 -5.91
C ASN A 40 -10.92 -9.14 -7.21
N ALA A 41 -10.98 -8.23 -8.16
CA ALA A 41 -11.54 -8.47 -9.49
C ALA A 41 -10.57 -9.15 -10.45
N GLU A 42 -9.32 -9.33 -10.02
CA GLU A 42 -8.22 -9.86 -10.85
C GLU A 42 -7.99 -9.03 -12.12
N ASP A 43 -8.26 -7.72 -12.05
CA ASP A 43 -8.07 -6.81 -13.17
C ASP A 43 -6.64 -6.25 -13.17
N PHE A 44 -5.70 -7.10 -13.53
CA PHE A 44 -4.28 -6.75 -13.51
C PHE A 44 -3.90 -5.77 -14.63
N ASP A 45 -4.65 -5.73 -15.71
CA ASP A 45 -4.39 -4.76 -16.78
C ASP A 45 -4.59 -3.33 -16.27
N SER A 46 -5.66 -3.09 -15.52
CA SER A 46 -5.91 -1.78 -14.91
C SER A 46 -4.88 -1.46 -13.84
N LEU A 47 -4.43 -2.47 -13.08
CA LEU A 47 -3.41 -2.29 -12.04
C LEU A 47 -2.08 -1.84 -12.62
N GLN A 48 -1.71 -2.29 -13.82
CA GLN A 48 -0.42 -1.95 -14.43
C GLN A 48 -0.22 -0.45 -14.57
N SER A 49 -1.28 0.29 -14.83
CA SER A 49 -1.21 1.74 -14.99
C SER A 49 -1.13 2.50 -13.64
N LEU A 50 -1.38 1.81 -12.54
CA LEU A 50 -1.43 2.42 -11.19
C LEU A 50 -0.20 2.14 -10.36
N VAL A 51 0.75 1.36 -10.88
CA VAL A 51 1.97 0.98 -10.15
C VAL A 51 3.20 1.56 -10.84
N VAL A 52 4.29 1.71 -10.07
CA VAL A 52 5.58 2.13 -10.64
C VAL A 52 6.12 1.03 -11.56
N PRO A 53 6.99 1.37 -12.53
CA PRO A 53 7.50 0.36 -13.48
C PRO A 53 8.10 -0.88 -12.82
N ASP A 54 8.84 -0.71 -11.73
CA ASP A 54 9.45 -1.84 -11.03
C ASP A 54 8.43 -2.81 -10.44
N MET A 55 7.22 -2.35 -10.18
CA MET A 55 6.14 -3.17 -9.61
C MET A 55 5.33 -3.89 -10.70
N GLN A 56 5.44 -3.48 -11.96
CA GLN A 56 4.62 -4.04 -13.04
C GLN A 56 4.87 -5.53 -13.25
N GLU A 57 6.11 -5.97 -13.07
CA GLU A 57 6.47 -7.38 -13.26
C GLU A 57 5.91 -8.30 -12.18
N ILE A 58 5.64 -7.76 -11.00
CA ILE A 58 5.15 -8.56 -9.87
C ILE A 58 3.64 -8.44 -9.65
N MET A 59 2.99 -7.45 -10.26
CA MET A 59 1.54 -7.26 -10.14
C MET A 59 0.81 -8.01 -11.26
N ASN A 60 0.82 -9.34 -11.14
CA ASN A 60 0.13 -10.23 -12.07
C ASN A 60 -0.53 -11.37 -11.30
N LYS A 61 -1.40 -12.11 -11.99
CA LYS A 61 -2.18 -13.17 -11.37
C LYS A 61 -1.32 -14.26 -10.73
N GLU A 62 -0.28 -14.71 -11.42
CA GLU A 62 0.59 -15.77 -10.92
C GLU A 62 1.26 -15.40 -9.60
N ARG A 63 1.85 -14.20 -9.54
CA ARG A 63 2.52 -13.72 -8.33
C ARG A 63 1.54 -13.49 -7.19
N MET A 64 0.36 -12.95 -7.50
CA MET A 64 -0.66 -12.72 -6.50
C MET A 64 -1.23 -14.02 -5.95
N ASP A 65 -1.46 -15.00 -6.81
CA ASP A 65 -1.95 -16.31 -6.37
C ASP A 65 -0.92 -17.00 -5.46
N GLU A 66 0.37 -16.89 -5.78
CA GLU A 66 1.44 -17.41 -4.92
C GLU A 66 1.46 -16.75 -3.55
N GLY A 67 1.34 -15.43 -3.51
CA GLY A 67 1.31 -14.67 -2.27
C GLY A 67 0.10 -15.00 -1.41
N LYS A 68 -1.06 -15.14 -2.03
CA LYS A 68 -2.30 -15.51 -1.34
C LYS A 68 -2.23 -16.91 -0.76
N ALA A 69 -1.69 -17.85 -1.51
CA ALA A 69 -1.57 -19.26 -1.08
C ALA A 69 -0.65 -19.43 0.13
N ARG A 70 0.33 -18.56 0.29
CA ARG A 70 1.22 -18.58 1.46
C ARG A 70 0.51 -18.23 2.76
N ILE A 71 -0.59 -17.50 2.66
CA ILE A 71 -1.37 -17.08 3.83
C ILE A 71 -2.46 -18.10 4.12
N SER A 72 -3.25 -18.47 3.10
CA SER A 72 -4.30 -19.47 3.21
C SER A 72 -4.70 -19.93 1.82
N GLU A 73 -5.11 -21.19 1.72
CA GLU A 73 -5.51 -21.77 0.43
C GLU A 73 -6.88 -21.25 -0.05
N ASP A 74 -7.76 -20.91 0.88
CA ASP A 74 -9.12 -20.48 0.54
C ASP A 74 -9.52 -19.28 1.38
N TRP A 75 -9.47 -18.12 0.75
CA TRP A 75 -9.88 -16.86 1.38
C TRP A 75 -11.40 -16.68 1.37
N GLY A 76 -12.10 -17.31 0.41
CA GLY A 76 -13.49 -17.00 0.15
C GLY A 76 -13.63 -15.66 -0.57
N ASP A 77 -14.86 -15.19 -0.70
CA ASP A 77 -15.14 -13.93 -1.36
C ASP A 77 -14.81 -12.75 -0.46
N PHE A 78 -14.45 -11.64 -1.07
CA PHE A 78 -14.22 -10.38 -0.36
C PHE A 78 -15.54 -9.89 0.27
N VAL A 79 -15.48 -9.51 1.55
CA VAL A 79 -16.64 -9.00 2.28
C VAL A 79 -16.57 -7.48 2.43
N SER A 80 -15.51 -6.97 3.07
CA SER A 80 -15.39 -5.53 3.32
C SER A 80 -13.99 -5.14 3.76
N ILE A 81 -13.72 -3.84 3.72
CA ILE A 81 -12.54 -3.26 4.37
C ILE A 81 -12.97 -2.90 5.79
N LYS A 82 -12.34 -3.50 6.79
CA LYS A 82 -12.67 -3.26 8.19
C LYS A 82 -12.02 -2.00 8.73
N THR A 83 -10.73 -1.82 8.49
CA THR A 83 -9.99 -0.65 8.95
C THR A 83 -8.98 -0.21 7.92
N MET A 84 -8.65 1.07 7.96
CA MET A 84 -7.63 1.66 7.11
C MET A 84 -6.90 2.71 7.92
N GLN A 85 -5.59 2.50 8.12
CA GLN A 85 -4.72 3.45 8.81
C GLN A 85 -3.71 3.97 7.81
N ASP A 86 -3.32 5.23 7.95
CA ASP A 86 -2.39 5.84 7.01
C ASP A 86 -1.37 6.74 7.72
N ALA A 87 -0.29 7.01 7.02
CA ALA A 87 0.77 7.90 7.49
C ALA A 87 1.57 8.39 6.31
N GLU A 88 2.19 9.56 6.45
CA GLU A 88 3.21 10.01 5.51
C GLU A 88 4.58 9.64 6.09
N ILE A 89 5.41 9.02 5.27
CA ILE A 89 6.79 8.68 5.62
C ILE A 89 7.70 9.56 4.78
N ILE A 90 8.57 10.29 5.46
CA ILE A 90 9.53 11.19 4.82
C ILE A 90 10.93 10.66 5.10
N GLN A 91 11.65 10.32 4.05
CA GLN A 91 13.02 9.82 4.18
C GLN A 91 13.89 10.42 3.07
N ARG A 92 14.95 11.12 3.47
CA ARG A 92 15.89 11.75 2.53
C ARG A 92 15.20 12.65 1.51
N GLY A 93 14.18 13.37 1.95
CA GLY A 93 13.42 14.27 1.10
C GLY A 93 12.33 13.60 0.25
N ALA A 94 12.27 12.28 0.22
CA ALA A 94 11.22 11.55 -0.49
C ALA A 94 10.00 11.39 0.41
N HIS A 95 8.82 11.67 -0.13
CA HIS A 95 7.55 11.54 0.56
C HIS A 95 6.80 10.31 0.08
N ILE A 96 6.35 9.49 1.00
CA ILE A 96 5.63 8.26 0.72
C ILE A 96 4.35 8.24 1.56
N ALA A 97 3.22 7.91 0.93
CA ALA A 97 1.97 7.70 1.65
C ALA A 97 1.81 6.21 1.90
N ALA A 98 1.86 5.80 3.16
CA ALA A 98 1.68 4.42 3.57
C ALA A 98 0.24 4.20 4.04
N VAL A 99 -0.37 3.11 3.59
CA VAL A 99 -1.73 2.74 3.99
C VAL A 99 -1.73 1.29 4.46
N TYR A 100 -2.28 1.06 5.65
CA TYR A 100 -2.39 -0.24 6.26
C TYR A 100 -3.87 -0.62 6.29
N VAL A 101 -4.23 -1.64 5.56
CA VAL A 101 -5.63 -2.02 5.35
C VAL A 101 -5.90 -3.39 5.96
N THR A 102 -6.95 -3.48 6.78
CA THR A 102 -7.47 -4.77 7.23
C THR A 102 -8.72 -5.08 6.40
N ALA A 103 -8.64 -6.13 5.60
CA ALA A 103 -9.71 -6.55 4.71
C ALA A 103 -10.30 -7.86 5.21
N GLU A 104 -11.62 -7.96 5.19
CA GLU A 104 -12.33 -9.18 5.57
C GLU A 104 -12.76 -9.95 4.33
N TYR A 105 -12.41 -11.23 4.32
CA TYR A 105 -12.89 -12.22 3.35
C TYR A 105 -13.74 -13.23 4.09
N GLU A 106 -14.47 -14.06 3.40
CA GLU A 106 -15.38 -15.03 4.03
C GLU A 106 -14.68 -15.93 5.04
N ASN A 107 -13.46 -16.37 4.73
CA ASN A 107 -12.73 -17.35 5.53
C ASN A 107 -11.52 -16.81 6.27
N ILE A 108 -11.11 -15.58 6.02
CA ILE A 108 -9.88 -15.02 6.59
C ILE A 108 -9.90 -13.50 6.60
N GLU A 109 -9.18 -12.94 7.57
CA GLU A 109 -8.89 -11.51 7.62
C GLU A 109 -7.47 -11.30 7.11
N VAL A 110 -7.28 -10.35 6.20
CA VAL A 110 -6.02 -10.13 5.52
C VAL A 110 -5.55 -8.69 5.73
N HIS A 111 -4.25 -8.53 5.93
CA HIS A 111 -3.64 -7.22 6.11
C HIS A 111 -2.81 -6.85 4.88
N TYR A 112 -3.19 -5.74 4.26
CA TYR A 112 -2.46 -5.17 3.12
C TYR A 112 -1.65 -3.98 3.57
N THR A 113 -0.43 -3.87 3.06
CA THR A 113 0.39 -2.67 3.22
C THR A 113 0.64 -2.11 1.83
N LEU A 114 0.21 -0.86 1.61
CA LEU A 114 0.40 -0.16 0.33
C LEU A 114 1.23 1.09 0.59
N ALA A 115 2.13 1.40 -0.34
CA ALA A 115 2.89 2.64 -0.28
C ALA A 115 2.84 3.32 -1.63
N PHE A 116 2.44 4.60 -1.62
CA PHE A 116 2.33 5.42 -2.82
C PHE A 116 3.43 6.46 -2.86
N ASN A 117 3.97 6.70 -4.05
CA ASN A 117 4.92 7.80 -4.24
C ASN A 117 4.18 9.13 -4.45
N GLU A 118 4.93 10.20 -4.69
CA GLU A 118 4.34 11.54 -4.86
C GLU A 118 3.46 11.67 -6.11
N ASP A 119 3.62 10.77 -7.08
CA ASP A 119 2.78 10.70 -8.27
C ASP A 119 1.54 9.83 -8.07
N MET A 120 1.30 9.39 -6.84
CA MET A 120 0.18 8.52 -6.47
C MET A 120 0.21 7.16 -7.16
N LYS A 121 1.42 6.70 -7.52
CA LYS A 121 1.63 5.35 -8.04
C LYS A 121 2.02 4.41 -6.91
N LEU A 122 1.50 3.19 -6.95
CA LEU A 122 1.87 2.16 -5.98
C LEU A 122 3.33 1.78 -6.15
N ALA A 123 4.13 2.02 -5.13
CA ALA A 123 5.58 1.77 -5.15
C ALA A 123 5.98 0.56 -4.30
N SER A 124 5.10 0.14 -3.38
CA SER A 124 5.35 -1.03 -2.53
C SER A 124 4.02 -1.66 -2.14
N PHE A 125 4.03 -2.98 -1.98
CA PHE A 125 2.83 -3.76 -1.68
C PHE A 125 3.21 -4.98 -0.86
N GLY A 126 2.43 -5.25 0.19
CA GLY A 126 2.61 -6.43 1.03
C GLY A 126 1.27 -7.02 1.45
N ILE A 127 1.26 -8.31 1.71
CA ILE A 127 0.09 -9.08 2.18
C ILE A 127 0.52 -9.92 3.38
N GLN A 128 -0.27 -9.85 4.44
CA GLN A 128 -0.06 -10.71 5.62
C GLN A 128 -1.35 -11.35 6.10
#